data_450c86d14880c5cdfb7acbeaf6ed8638
#
_entry.id   450c86d14880c5cdfb7acbeaf6ed8638
#
_cell.length_a   1.000
_cell.length_b   1.000
_cell.length_c   1.000
_cell.angle_alpha   90.00
_cell.angle_beta   90.00
_cell.angle_gamma   90.00
#
_symmetry.space_group_name_H-M   'P 1'
#
loop_
_entity.id
_entity.type
_entity.pdbx_description
1 polymer ?
#
loop_
_entity_poly.entity_id
_entity_poly.type
_entity_poly.pdbx_seq_one_letter_code
_entity_poly.pdbx_strand_id
1 'polypeptide(L)'
;MKETSKALPRRLHLPEFATRYFVGQGLDIGAGTDPIAQYGEAFPAIKAVRAWDAADGDAQYLTGLADAGFDFVHAAYVLQRMADPREALRHWFRVLKPGGHLILLVPDEDMYEQGFWPSRYNHDNRWTFTVFKTKSWCPVSLNLIEVVQALGAAADIRRMEVLGGGYRHGLPRFDQTLTPVAESAIELVIRKRPQTETVAGGRINPDGQLTPADVYVLTGLRVEHPKA
;
A
#
# COMPACT_ATOMS: atom_id res chain seq x y z
N MET A 1 -9.51 -3.90 -15.54
CA MET A 1 -8.17 -3.37 -15.25
C MET A 1 -7.36 -4.51 -14.67
N LYS A 2 -6.10 -4.69 -15.04
CA LYS A 2 -5.26 -5.83 -14.61
C LYS A 2 -4.00 -5.33 -13.88
N GLU A 3 -4.20 -4.51 -12.88
CA GLU A 3 -3.10 -3.83 -12.19
C GLU A 3 -2.34 -4.76 -11.22
N THR A 4 -3.01 -5.79 -10.70
CA THR A 4 -2.35 -6.82 -9.87
C THR A 4 -1.34 -7.61 -10.69
N SER A 5 -1.75 -8.08 -11.89
CA SER A 5 -0.87 -8.83 -12.80
C SER A 5 0.29 -7.99 -13.34
N LYS A 6 0.08 -6.71 -13.63
CA LYS A 6 1.16 -5.81 -14.06
C LYS A 6 2.22 -5.59 -12.98
N ALA A 7 1.79 -5.48 -11.72
CA ALA A 7 2.71 -5.33 -10.60
C ALA A 7 3.54 -6.59 -10.31
N LEU A 8 3.12 -7.76 -10.80
CA LEU A 8 3.73 -9.05 -10.47
C LEU A 8 5.22 -9.12 -10.85
N PRO A 9 5.66 -8.80 -12.10
CA PRO A 9 7.08 -8.88 -12.44
C PRO A 9 7.96 -8.04 -11.52
N ARG A 10 7.53 -6.82 -11.20
CA ARG A 10 8.26 -5.93 -10.29
C ARG A 10 8.29 -6.48 -8.87
N ARG A 11 7.15 -6.97 -8.35
CA ARG A 11 7.03 -7.53 -7.00
C ARG A 11 7.85 -8.80 -6.81
N LEU A 12 8.06 -9.60 -7.85
CA LEU A 12 8.91 -10.79 -7.82
C LEU A 12 10.39 -10.47 -7.60
N HIS A 13 10.85 -9.29 -8.03
CA HIS A 13 12.22 -8.82 -7.77
C HIS A 13 12.41 -8.19 -6.39
N LEU A 14 11.35 -8.09 -5.59
CA LEU A 14 11.33 -7.48 -4.27
C LEU A 14 10.92 -8.55 -3.24
N PRO A 15 11.89 -9.21 -2.60
CA PRO A 15 11.64 -10.38 -1.75
C PRO A 15 10.67 -10.10 -0.60
N GLU A 16 10.53 -8.83 -0.17
CA GLU A 16 9.61 -8.42 0.88
C GLU A 16 8.15 -8.75 0.54
N PHE A 17 7.77 -8.72 -0.75
CA PHE A 17 6.40 -9.04 -1.14
C PHE A 17 6.06 -10.50 -0.82
N ALA A 18 6.96 -11.43 -1.12
CA ALA A 18 6.74 -12.85 -0.87
C ALA A 18 6.98 -13.25 0.60
N THR A 19 7.89 -12.55 1.31
CA THR A 19 8.34 -12.98 2.63
C THR A 19 7.74 -12.20 3.80
N ARG A 20 7.13 -11.02 3.53
CA ARG A 20 6.62 -10.13 4.59
C ARG A 20 5.23 -9.57 4.30
N TYR A 21 4.95 -9.14 3.06
CA TYR A 21 3.74 -8.38 2.77
C TYR A 21 2.57 -9.29 2.43
N PHE A 22 2.75 -10.27 1.54
CA PHE A 22 1.73 -11.25 1.19
C PHE A 22 1.92 -12.54 1.98
N VAL A 23 1.65 -12.49 3.27
CA VAL A 23 1.84 -13.62 4.20
C VAL A 23 0.57 -13.85 5.02
N GLY A 24 0.14 -15.10 5.13
CA GLY A 24 -1.02 -15.48 5.96
C GLY A 24 -2.36 -15.34 5.26
N GLN A 25 -3.37 -14.86 5.99
CA GLN A 25 -4.74 -14.67 5.49
C GLN A 25 -4.92 -13.25 4.98
N GLY A 26 -5.31 -13.10 3.71
CA GLY A 26 -5.51 -11.83 3.05
C GLY A 26 -6.96 -11.45 2.81
N LEU A 27 -7.18 -10.15 2.66
CA LEU A 27 -8.37 -9.56 2.06
C LEU A 27 -7.95 -8.82 0.79
N ASP A 28 -8.62 -9.10 -0.33
CA ASP A 28 -8.38 -8.45 -1.62
C ASP A 28 -9.61 -7.62 -1.99
N ILE A 29 -9.52 -6.30 -1.84
CA ILE A 29 -10.63 -5.37 -2.03
C ILE A 29 -10.68 -4.94 -3.49
N GLY A 30 -11.84 -5.11 -4.12
CA GLY A 30 -12.03 -4.85 -5.53
C GLY A 30 -11.24 -5.81 -6.42
N ALA A 31 -11.18 -7.07 -5.99
CA ALA A 31 -10.41 -8.14 -6.63
C ALA A 31 -10.79 -8.37 -8.11
N GLY A 32 -12.08 -8.27 -8.43
CA GLY A 32 -12.60 -8.34 -9.78
C GLY A 32 -12.10 -9.55 -10.57
N THR A 33 -11.55 -9.28 -11.75
CA THR A 33 -11.03 -10.33 -12.66
C THR A 33 -9.52 -10.56 -12.55
N ASP A 34 -8.84 -9.89 -11.59
CA ASP A 34 -7.38 -9.94 -11.42
C ASP A 34 -6.99 -10.06 -9.93
N PRO A 35 -7.59 -11.02 -9.18
CA PRO A 35 -7.37 -11.16 -7.76
C PRO A 35 -5.95 -11.63 -7.43
N ILE A 36 -5.39 -11.14 -6.33
CA ILE A 36 -4.06 -11.55 -5.85
C ILE A 36 -3.98 -13.07 -5.59
N ALA A 37 -5.10 -13.71 -5.31
CA ALA A 37 -5.18 -15.17 -5.11
C ALA A 37 -4.72 -15.98 -6.32
N GLN A 38 -4.82 -15.44 -7.54
CA GLN A 38 -4.35 -16.11 -8.76
C GLN A 38 -2.82 -16.26 -8.81
N TYR A 39 -2.09 -15.52 -7.97
CA TYR A 39 -0.62 -15.46 -7.97
C TYR A 39 -0.01 -16.15 -6.75
N GLY A 40 -0.70 -17.17 -6.19
CA GLY A 40 -0.23 -17.92 -5.03
C GLY A 40 1.14 -18.58 -5.24
N GLU A 41 1.48 -19.00 -6.46
CA GLU A 41 2.81 -19.53 -6.78
C GLU A 41 3.93 -18.49 -6.61
N ALA A 42 3.64 -17.23 -6.93
CA ALA A 42 4.58 -16.12 -6.74
C ALA A 42 4.70 -15.70 -5.27
N PHE A 43 3.66 -15.93 -4.47
CA PHE A 43 3.57 -15.56 -3.06
C PHE A 43 3.20 -16.77 -2.18
N PRO A 44 4.10 -17.75 -2.04
CA PRO A 44 3.79 -19.04 -1.41
C PRO A 44 3.48 -18.97 0.09
N ALA A 45 3.72 -17.81 0.73
CA ALA A 45 3.36 -17.60 2.12
C ALA A 45 1.88 -17.16 2.31
N ILE A 46 1.14 -16.91 1.24
CA ILE A 46 -0.31 -16.72 1.30
C ILE A 46 -0.99 -18.03 1.68
N LYS A 47 -1.80 -18.01 2.74
CA LYS A 47 -2.57 -19.19 3.20
C LYS A 47 -3.97 -19.21 2.60
N ALA A 48 -4.62 -18.05 2.55
CA ALA A 48 -5.93 -17.85 1.95
C ALA A 48 -6.14 -16.38 1.62
N VAL A 49 -6.97 -16.09 0.63
CA VAL A 49 -7.40 -14.73 0.31
C VAL A 49 -8.92 -14.70 0.20
N ARG A 50 -9.55 -13.79 0.90
CA ARG A 50 -10.95 -13.44 0.71
C ARG A 50 -11.04 -12.29 -0.29
N ALA A 51 -11.71 -12.49 -1.40
CA ALA A 51 -12.09 -11.40 -2.29
C ALA A 51 -13.24 -10.60 -1.66
N TRP A 52 -13.26 -9.30 -1.91
CA TRP A 52 -14.34 -8.40 -1.55
C TRP A 52 -14.68 -7.52 -2.73
N ASP A 53 -15.82 -7.76 -3.34
CA ASP A 53 -16.32 -7.02 -4.50
C ASP A 53 -17.68 -6.38 -4.19
N ALA A 54 -18.28 -5.69 -5.15
CA ALA A 54 -19.55 -4.99 -4.98
C ALA A 54 -20.70 -5.88 -4.47
N ALA A 55 -20.66 -7.17 -4.76
CA ALA A 55 -21.65 -8.14 -4.26
C ALA A 55 -21.51 -8.43 -2.76
N ASP A 56 -20.32 -8.20 -2.17
CA ASP A 56 -20.06 -8.42 -0.74
C ASP A 56 -20.46 -7.21 0.11
N GLY A 57 -20.63 -6.04 -0.50
CA GLY A 57 -21.04 -4.80 0.15
C GLY A 57 -20.12 -3.62 -0.16
N ASP A 58 -20.35 -2.50 0.54
CA ASP A 58 -19.57 -1.28 0.35
C ASP A 58 -18.12 -1.47 0.81
N ALA A 59 -17.22 -1.34 -0.16
CA ALA A 59 -15.77 -1.46 0.07
C ALA A 59 -15.22 -0.36 1.01
N GLN A 60 -15.88 0.78 1.12
CA GLN A 60 -15.45 1.85 2.02
C GLN A 60 -15.51 1.41 3.47
N TYR A 61 -16.58 0.74 3.88
CA TYR A 61 -16.86 0.42 5.29
C TYR A 61 -16.49 -1.00 5.69
N LEU A 62 -16.48 -1.95 4.74
CA LEU A 62 -16.24 -3.36 4.99
C LEU A 62 -17.15 -3.89 6.12
N THR A 63 -18.45 -3.54 6.04
CA THR A 63 -19.43 -3.90 7.06
C THR A 63 -19.54 -5.41 7.22
N GLY A 64 -19.54 -5.88 8.47
CA GLY A 64 -19.60 -7.32 8.78
C GLY A 64 -18.23 -8.00 8.87
N LEU A 65 -17.13 -7.33 8.51
CA LEU A 65 -15.79 -7.86 8.78
C LEU A 65 -15.34 -7.48 10.20
N ALA A 66 -14.85 -8.49 10.92
CA ALA A 66 -14.31 -8.32 12.25
C ALA A 66 -12.99 -7.52 12.22
N ASP A 67 -12.70 -6.81 13.31
CA ASP A 67 -11.43 -6.15 13.53
C ASP A 67 -10.31 -7.18 13.63
N ALA A 68 -9.12 -6.80 13.13
CA ALA A 68 -7.92 -7.64 13.21
C ALA A 68 -8.11 -9.07 12.67
N GLY A 69 -8.87 -9.22 11.59
CA GLY A 69 -9.15 -10.51 10.96
C GLY A 69 -8.07 -10.97 9.97
N PHE A 70 -7.33 -10.05 9.37
CA PHE A 70 -6.45 -10.35 8.24
C PHE A 70 -4.99 -10.00 8.53
N ASP A 71 -4.10 -10.81 7.97
CA ASP A 71 -2.64 -10.60 8.05
C ASP A 71 -2.20 -9.58 7.00
N PHE A 72 -2.89 -9.51 5.86
CA PHE A 72 -2.72 -8.44 4.88
C PHE A 72 -4.05 -8.01 4.24
N VAL A 73 -4.09 -6.79 3.74
CA VAL A 73 -5.16 -6.22 2.90
C VAL A 73 -4.51 -5.71 1.63
N HIS A 74 -5.03 -6.11 0.48
CA HIS A 74 -4.61 -5.65 -0.83
C HIS A 74 -5.75 -4.89 -1.50
N ALA A 75 -5.44 -3.80 -2.21
CA ALA A 75 -6.39 -3.09 -3.06
C ALA A 75 -5.65 -2.42 -4.22
N ALA A 76 -6.01 -2.79 -5.45
CA ALA A 76 -5.43 -2.23 -6.65
C ALA A 76 -6.46 -1.39 -7.41
N TYR A 77 -6.23 -0.08 -7.51
CA TYR A 77 -7.10 0.87 -8.20
C TYR A 77 -8.55 0.89 -7.66
N VAL A 78 -8.69 0.88 -6.34
CA VAL A 78 -10.00 0.92 -5.64
C VAL A 78 -10.17 2.20 -4.84
N LEU A 79 -9.13 2.66 -4.14
CA LEU A 79 -9.22 3.79 -3.20
C LEU A 79 -9.73 5.09 -3.85
N GLN A 80 -9.36 5.34 -5.11
CA GLN A 80 -9.80 6.52 -5.87
C GLN A 80 -11.31 6.55 -6.15
N ARG A 81 -12.02 5.43 -5.99
CA ARG A 81 -13.47 5.32 -6.22
C ARG A 81 -14.29 5.54 -4.95
N MET A 82 -13.66 5.49 -3.78
CA MET A 82 -14.33 5.65 -2.49
C MET A 82 -14.93 7.05 -2.34
N ALA A 83 -16.03 7.16 -1.61
CA ALA A 83 -16.63 8.47 -1.32
C ALA A 83 -15.68 9.32 -0.45
N ASP A 84 -15.05 8.69 0.54
CA ASP A 84 -13.98 9.28 1.36
C ASP A 84 -12.81 8.29 1.48
N PRO A 85 -11.66 8.55 0.81
CA PRO A 85 -10.48 7.69 0.90
C PRO A 85 -9.88 7.58 2.32
N ARG A 86 -9.99 8.63 3.14
CA ARG A 86 -9.48 8.59 4.52
C ARG A 86 -10.32 7.68 5.39
N GLU A 87 -11.64 7.74 5.24
CA GLU A 87 -12.55 6.85 5.93
C GLU A 87 -12.38 5.40 5.48
N ALA A 88 -12.30 5.16 4.16
CA ALA A 88 -12.00 3.85 3.62
C ALA A 88 -10.72 3.25 4.21
N LEU A 89 -9.63 4.04 4.24
CA LEU A 89 -8.35 3.57 4.81
C LEU A 89 -8.46 3.23 6.30
N ARG A 90 -9.26 3.95 7.10
CA ARG A 90 -9.48 3.61 8.51
C ARG A 90 -10.14 2.24 8.64
N HIS A 91 -11.16 1.94 7.82
CA HIS A 91 -11.83 0.64 7.83
C HIS A 91 -10.93 -0.48 7.30
N TRP A 92 -10.16 -0.24 6.24
CA TRP A 92 -9.19 -1.22 5.70
C TRP A 92 -8.08 -1.51 6.71
N PHE A 93 -7.68 -0.50 7.46
CA PHE A 93 -6.68 -0.63 8.53
C PHE A 93 -7.24 -1.27 9.79
N ARG A 94 -8.55 -1.08 10.09
CA ARG A 94 -9.25 -1.71 11.20
C ARG A 94 -9.22 -3.23 11.10
N VAL A 95 -9.52 -3.79 9.93
CA VAL A 95 -9.58 -5.23 9.71
C VAL A 95 -8.22 -5.92 9.68
N LEU A 96 -7.11 -5.16 9.60
CA LEU A 96 -5.75 -5.69 9.72
C LEU A 96 -5.42 -6.05 11.17
N LYS A 97 -4.75 -7.20 11.33
CA LYS A 97 -4.07 -7.57 12.57
C LYS A 97 -2.92 -6.61 12.88
N PRO A 98 -2.58 -6.42 14.18
CA PRO A 98 -1.30 -5.82 14.54
C PRO A 98 -0.13 -6.58 13.88
N GLY A 99 0.79 -5.86 13.27
CA GLY A 99 1.88 -6.44 12.46
C GLY A 99 1.53 -6.68 11.00
N GLY A 100 0.25 -6.68 10.63
CA GLY A 100 -0.23 -6.88 9.25
C GLY A 100 0.08 -5.72 8.31
N HIS A 101 -0.10 -5.95 7.00
CA HIS A 101 0.26 -5.00 5.95
C HIS A 101 -0.94 -4.61 5.08
N LEU A 102 -1.09 -3.31 4.84
CA LEU A 102 -1.99 -2.76 3.82
C LEU A 102 -1.15 -2.46 2.58
N ILE A 103 -1.48 -3.10 1.46
CA ILE A 103 -0.76 -2.98 0.19
C ILE A 103 -1.70 -2.34 -0.83
N LEU A 104 -1.38 -1.15 -1.30
CA LEU A 104 -2.21 -0.37 -2.19
C LEU A 104 -1.49 -0.04 -3.50
N LEU A 105 -2.25 -0.06 -4.59
CA LEU A 105 -1.93 0.61 -5.84
C LEU A 105 -3.01 1.67 -6.10
N VAL A 106 -2.59 2.92 -6.28
CA VAL A 106 -3.49 4.04 -6.59
C VAL A 106 -2.99 4.79 -7.83
N PRO A 107 -3.87 5.38 -8.64
CA PRO A 107 -3.45 6.14 -9.82
C PRO A 107 -2.66 7.39 -9.41
N ASP A 108 -1.51 7.61 -10.06
CA ASP A 108 -0.78 8.87 -9.96
C ASP A 108 -1.46 9.96 -10.82
N GLU A 109 -1.62 11.18 -10.27
CA GLU A 109 -2.35 12.23 -10.97
C GLU A 109 -1.74 12.66 -12.30
N ASP A 110 -0.41 12.70 -12.39
CA ASP A 110 0.27 13.16 -13.60
C ASP A 110 0.28 12.09 -14.69
N MET A 111 0.54 10.83 -14.30
CA MET A 111 0.69 9.74 -15.26
C MET A 111 -0.65 9.13 -15.68
N TYR A 112 -1.63 9.03 -14.76
CA TYR A 112 -2.92 8.45 -15.10
C TYR A 112 -3.86 9.50 -15.70
N GLU A 113 -4.13 10.59 -15.00
CA GLU A 113 -5.10 11.60 -15.45
C GLU A 113 -4.54 12.56 -16.51
N GLN A 114 -3.21 12.73 -16.57
CA GLN A 114 -2.48 13.45 -17.62
C GLN A 114 -2.95 14.89 -17.85
N GLY A 115 -3.33 15.59 -16.77
CA GLY A 115 -3.76 16.98 -16.81
C GLY A 115 -5.24 17.18 -17.15
N PHE A 116 -6.07 16.13 -17.11
CA PHE A 116 -7.51 16.23 -17.30
C PHE A 116 -8.28 15.81 -16.05
N TRP A 117 -9.28 16.58 -15.69
CA TRP A 117 -10.25 16.23 -14.66
C TRP A 117 -11.63 16.79 -15.04
N PRO A 118 -12.76 16.06 -14.88
CA PRO A 118 -12.90 14.67 -14.42
C PRO A 118 -12.14 13.65 -15.26
N SER A 119 -11.85 12.48 -14.66
CA SER A 119 -11.10 11.41 -15.33
C SER A 119 -11.70 11.03 -16.67
N ARG A 120 -10.86 10.99 -17.72
CA ARG A 120 -11.29 10.58 -19.08
C ARG A 120 -11.18 9.07 -19.29
N TYR A 121 -10.38 8.41 -18.45
CA TYR A 121 -10.07 7.00 -18.62
C TYR A 121 -10.89 6.09 -17.73
N ASN A 122 -11.36 6.63 -16.58
CA ASN A 122 -12.26 5.91 -15.69
C ASN A 122 -13.21 6.90 -14.98
N HIS A 123 -14.45 6.92 -15.43
CA HIS A 123 -15.48 7.83 -14.91
C HIS A 123 -15.89 7.55 -13.45
N ASP A 124 -15.52 6.37 -12.91
CA ASP A 124 -15.76 6.03 -11.50
C ASP A 124 -14.74 6.66 -10.56
N ASN A 125 -13.64 7.24 -11.09
CA ASN A 125 -12.66 7.91 -10.27
C ASN A 125 -13.24 9.20 -9.70
N ARG A 126 -13.22 9.29 -8.38
CA ARG A 126 -13.61 10.48 -7.59
C ARG A 126 -12.41 11.26 -7.10
N TRP A 127 -11.26 10.58 -7.00
CA TRP A 127 -10.00 11.09 -6.48
C TRP A 127 -8.84 10.68 -7.36
N THR A 128 -7.78 11.45 -7.29
CA THR A 128 -6.46 11.05 -7.78
C THR A 128 -5.42 11.35 -6.70
N PHE A 129 -4.20 10.87 -6.88
CA PHE A 129 -3.21 10.91 -5.82
C PHE A 129 -1.86 11.41 -6.31
N THR A 130 -1.12 11.97 -5.37
CA THR A 130 0.30 12.24 -5.49
C THR A 130 0.99 11.79 -4.20
N VAL A 131 2.29 11.52 -4.24
CA VAL A 131 3.05 11.26 -3.01
C VAL A 131 3.03 12.48 -2.12
N PHE A 132 3.49 13.61 -2.67
CA PHE A 132 3.45 14.92 -2.01
C PHE A 132 3.60 16.03 -3.06
N LYS A 133 2.71 17.00 -3.02
CA LYS A 133 2.82 18.27 -3.76
C LYS A 133 2.29 19.40 -2.89
N THR A 134 2.96 20.54 -2.91
CA THR A 134 2.44 21.77 -2.28
C THR A 134 1.32 22.41 -3.09
N LYS A 135 1.25 22.09 -4.39
CA LYS A 135 0.20 22.54 -5.31
C LYS A 135 -0.05 21.46 -6.35
N SER A 136 -1.29 20.98 -6.45
CA SER A 136 -1.75 20.11 -7.53
C SER A 136 -2.52 20.93 -8.58
N TRP A 137 -2.47 20.47 -9.82
CA TRP A 137 -3.33 20.97 -10.90
C TRP A 137 -4.77 20.42 -10.79
N CYS A 138 -4.93 19.26 -10.15
CA CYS A 138 -6.23 18.60 -9.97
C CYS A 138 -6.86 19.01 -8.64
N PRO A 139 -8.11 19.52 -8.62
CA PRO A 139 -8.75 20.01 -7.39
C PRO A 139 -9.11 18.91 -6.40
N VAL A 140 -9.14 17.65 -6.84
CA VAL A 140 -9.47 16.48 -6.01
C VAL A 140 -8.27 15.55 -5.80
N SER A 141 -7.07 16.02 -6.07
CA SER A 141 -5.85 15.27 -5.78
C SER A 141 -5.53 15.28 -4.29
N LEU A 142 -5.12 14.13 -3.77
CA LEU A 142 -4.76 13.94 -2.37
C LEU A 142 -3.29 13.58 -2.22
N ASN A 143 -2.59 14.25 -1.30
CA ASN A 143 -1.26 13.85 -0.86
C ASN A 143 -1.36 12.57 -0.03
N LEU A 144 -0.74 11.48 -0.49
CA LEU A 144 -0.80 10.19 0.21
C LEU A 144 -0.18 10.25 1.61
N ILE A 145 0.84 11.08 1.82
CA ILE A 145 1.42 11.30 3.15
C ILE A 145 0.36 11.82 4.12
N GLU A 146 -0.44 12.80 3.70
CA GLU A 146 -1.51 13.37 4.53
C GLU A 146 -2.67 12.39 4.73
N VAL A 147 -2.99 11.60 3.70
CA VAL A 147 -4.02 10.55 3.81
C VAL A 147 -3.61 9.48 4.82
N VAL A 148 -2.32 9.07 4.83
CA VAL A 148 -1.80 8.09 5.79
C VAL A 148 -1.73 8.68 7.21
N GLN A 149 -1.46 9.97 7.37
CA GLN A 149 -1.48 10.62 8.69
C GLN A 149 -2.82 10.43 9.42
N ALA A 150 -3.93 10.30 8.68
CA ALA A 150 -5.25 10.04 9.28
C ALA A 150 -5.35 8.68 9.98
N LEU A 151 -4.41 7.75 9.76
CA LEU A 151 -4.31 6.46 10.45
C LEU A 151 -3.57 6.58 11.81
N GLY A 152 -2.97 7.74 12.09
CA GLY A 152 -2.28 8.03 13.34
C GLY A 152 -0.98 7.24 13.56
N ALA A 153 -0.55 7.16 14.81
CA ALA A 153 0.74 6.58 15.20
C ALA A 153 0.87 5.07 14.91
N ALA A 154 -0.25 4.38 14.68
CA ALA A 154 -0.24 2.97 14.32
C ALA A 154 0.24 2.70 12.89
N ALA A 155 0.26 3.71 12.01
CA ALA A 155 0.73 3.57 10.65
C ALA A 155 2.27 3.61 10.57
N ASP A 156 2.84 2.62 9.91
CA ASP A 156 4.27 2.49 9.64
C ASP A 156 4.47 2.31 8.12
N ILE A 157 4.79 3.39 7.42
CA ILE A 157 5.02 3.33 5.97
C ILE A 157 6.28 2.51 5.70
N ARG A 158 6.13 1.39 5.01
CA ARG A 158 7.23 0.48 4.62
C ARG A 158 7.71 0.73 3.22
N ARG A 159 6.81 1.21 2.35
CA ARG A 159 7.11 1.55 0.95
C ARG A 159 6.16 2.64 0.49
N MET A 160 6.65 3.57 -0.30
CA MET A 160 5.88 4.52 -1.07
C MET A 160 6.69 4.85 -2.33
N GLU A 161 6.18 4.46 -3.49
CA GLU A 161 6.93 4.54 -4.75
C GLU A 161 6.02 4.93 -5.91
N VAL A 162 6.49 5.89 -6.71
CA VAL A 162 5.86 6.27 -7.99
C VAL A 162 6.27 5.27 -9.06
N LEU A 163 5.31 4.59 -9.66
CA LEU A 163 5.50 3.52 -10.63
C LEU A 163 5.34 4.04 -12.06
N GLY A 164 6.40 4.57 -12.62
CA GLY A 164 6.43 5.10 -13.98
C GLY A 164 7.39 4.37 -14.92
N GLY A 165 7.96 3.23 -14.52
CA GLY A 165 9.02 2.55 -15.27
C GLY A 165 8.64 2.14 -16.69
N GLY A 166 7.39 1.77 -16.95
CA GLY A 166 6.85 1.45 -18.27
C GLY A 166 6.10 2.62 -18.93
N TYR A 167 6.03 3.77 -18.26
CA TYR A 167 5.30 4.93 -18.75
C TYR A 167 6.09 5.67 -19.82
N ARG A 168 5.41 6.08 -20.89
CA ARG A 168 6.02 6.78 -22.04
C ARG A 168 5.56 8.24 -22.05
N HIS A 169 6.41 9.11 -21.53
CA HIS A 169 6.22 10.55 -21.63
C HIS A 169 6.35 10.98 -23.11
N GLY A 170 5.63 12.01 -23.50
CA GLY A 170 5.72 12.57 -24.85
C GLY A 170 4.86 11.89 -25.92
N LEU A 171 4.14 10.81 -25.59
CA LEU A 171 3.11 10.29 -26.46
C LEU A 171 1.83 11.15 -26.40
N PRO A 172 0.97 11.10 -27.44
CA PRO A 172 -0.39 11.61 -27.33
C PRO A 172 -1.09 11.01 -26.09
N ARG A 173 -1.95 11.79 -25.45
CA ARG A 173 -2.62 11.38 -24.22
C ARG A 173 -3.58 10.22 -24.47
N PHE A 174 -3.33 9.10 -23.83
CA PHE A 174 -4.20 7.93 -23.80
C PHE A 174 -3.98 7.16 -22.49
N ASP A 175 -4.89 6.27 -22.14
CA ASP A 175 -4.74 5.39 -20.96
C ASP A 175 -3.63 4.37 -21.20
N GLN A 176 -2.43 4.65 -20.70
CA GLN A 176 -1.29 3.75 -20.83
C GLN A 176 -1.44 2.48 -19.97
N THR A 177 -2.38 2.46 -19.02
CA THR A 177 -2.66 1.24 -18.22
C THR A 177 -3.32 0.14 -19.07
N LEU A 178 -3.80 0.46 -20.28
CA LEU A 178 -4.26 -0.55 -21.25
C LEU A 178 -3.11 -1.37 -21.86
N THR A 179 -1.87 -0.91 -21.71
CA THR A 179 -0.69 -1.70 -22.13
C THR A 179 -0.34 -2.74 -21.08
N PRO A 180 0.31 -3.85 -21.45
CA PRO A 180 0.63 -4.91 -20.50
C PRO A 180 1.74 -4.56 -19.51
N VAL A 181 2.46 -3.44 -19.71
CA VAL A 181 3.68 -3.11 -18.95
C VAL A 181 3.65 -1.75 -18.25
N ALA A 182 2.83 -0.79 -18.73
CA ALA A 182 2.84 0.54 -18.13
C ALA A 182 2.01 0.58 -16.85
N GLU A 183 2.66 0.87 -15.76
CA GLU A 183 2.03 1.28 -14.51
C GLU A 183 1.99 2.81 -14.48
N SER A 184 0.86 3.40 -14.09
CA SER A 184 0.67 4.84 -13.91
C SER A 184 0.16 5.08 -12.50
N ALA A 185 0.92 4.58 -11.53
CA ALA A 185 0.45 4.37 -10.18
C ALA A 185 1.46 4.83 -9.11
N ILE A 186 0.96 4.88 -7.89
CA ILE A 186 1.79 4.91 -6.69
C ILE A 186 1.52 3.62 -5.91
N GLU A 187 2.59 2.89 -5.56
CA GLU A 187 2.50 1.76 -4.64
C GLU A 187 2.76 2.23 -3.22
N LEU A 188 1.89 1.83 -2.31
CA LEU A 188 1.99 2.15 -0.90
C LEU A 188 1.86 0.87 -0.07
N VAL A 189 2.81 0.62 0.82
CA VAL A 189 2.75 -0.46 1.81
C VAL A 189 2.83 0.14 3.20
N ILE A 190 1.79 -0.08 4.01
CA ILE A 190 1.69 0.39 5.38
C ILE A 190 1.60 -0.82 6.29
N ARG A 191 2.46 -0.90 7.29
CA ARG A 191 2.37 -1.89 8.36
C ARG A 191 1.56 -1.31 9.51
N LYS A 192 0.67 -2.10 10.09
CA LYS A 192 -0.04 -1.75 11.32
C LYS A 192 0.84 -2.07 12.52
N ARG A 193 1.33 -1.04 13.22
CA ARG A 193 2.13 -1.23 14.44
C ARG A 193 1.30 -1.92 15.53
N PRO A 194 1.88 -2.89 16.24
CA PRO A 194 1.32 -3.35 17.51
C PRO A 194 1.20 -2.19 18.53
N GLN A 195 0.30 -2.33 19.49
CA GLN A 195 0.08 -1.29 20.51
C GLN A 195 1.37 -0.93 21.28
N THR A 196 2.22 -1.91 21.57
CA THR A 196 3.51 -1.70 22.21
C THR A 196 4.43 -0.77 21.43
N GLU A 197 4.54 -0.98 20.12
CA GLU A 197 5.33 -0.11 19.24
C GLU A 197 4.68 1.27 19.06
N THR A 198 3.34 1.33 19.04
CA THR A 198 2.60 2.59 18.92
C THR A 198 2.83 3.49 20.13
N VAL A 199 2.74 2.93 21.33
CA VAL A 199 2.98 3.66 22.60
C VAL A 199 4.43 4.11 22.70
N ALA A 200 5.38 3.25 22.29
CA ALA A 200 6.80 3.55 22.33
C ALA A 200 7.27 4.53 21.21
N GLY A 201 6.40 4.83 20.25
CA GLY A 201 6.77 5.65 19.08
C GLY A 201 7.61 4.92 18.02
N GLY A 202 7.75 3.60 18.13
CA GLY A 202 8.51 2.77 17.17
C GLY A 202 8.98 1.44 17.76
N ARG A 203 9.77 0.70 17.01
CA ARG A 203 10.46 -0.49 17.50
C ARG A 203 11.69 -0.06 18.27
N ILE A 204 11.60 -0.15 19.57
CA ILE A 204 12.72 0.04 20.48
C ILE A 204 12.99 -1.25 21.25
N ASN A 205 14.24 -1.47 21.64
CA ASN A 205 14.60 -2.53 22.56
C ASN A 205 13.86 -2.26 23.88
N PRO A 206 13.22 -3.27 24.52
CA PRO A 206 12.53 -3.10 25.80
C PRO A 206 13.38 -2.42 26.88
N ASP A 207 14.68 -2.62 26.86
CA ASP A 207 15.63 -2.02 27.81
C ASP A 207 16.12 -0.63 27.39
N GLY A 208 15.63 -0.11 26.27
CA GLY A 208 15.87 1.26 25.80
C GLY A 208 17.28 1.57 25.31
N GLN A 209 18.23 0.66 25.43
CA GLN A 209 19.61 0.85 24.96
C GLN A 209 20.15 -0.43 24.33
N LEU A 210 20.78 -0.28 23.17
CA LEU A 210 21.61 -1.34 22.60
C LEU A 210 22.89 -1.44 23.45
N THR A 211 23.20 -2.62 23.97
CA THR A 211 24.50 -2.86 24.59
C THR A 211 25.58 -2.88 23.50
N PRO A 212 26.86 -2.63 23.87
CA PRO A 212 27.95 -2.78 22.92
C PRO A 212 28.03 -4.17 22.26
N ALA A 213 27.58 -5.22 22.99
CA ALA A 213 27.50 -6.57 22.47
C ALA A 213 26.41 -6.70 21.39
N ASP A 214 25.23 -6.07 21.56
CA ASP A 214 24.15 -6.06 20.57
C ASP A 214 24.58 -5.35 19.29
N VAL A 215 25.27 -4.22 19.43
CA VAL A 215 25.82 -3.48 18.28
C VAL A 215 26.84 -4.32 17.51
N TYR A 216 27.72 -5.04 18.22
CA TYR A 216 28.69 -5.93 17.61
C TYR A 216 28.04 -7.08 16.82
N VAL A 217 27.01 -7.72 17.41
CA VAL A 217 26.27 -8.81 16.74
C VAL A 217 25.55 -8.32 15.49
N LEU A 218 24.99 -7.11 15.52
CA LEU A 218 24.22 -6.55 14.40
C LEU A 218 25.10 -6.00 13.27
N THR A 219 26.26 -5.43 13.60
CA THR A 219 27.09 -4.67 12.66
C THR A 219 28.43 -5.33 12.36
N GLY A 220 28.88 -6.28 13.19
CA GLY A 220 30.23 -6.84 13.14
C GLY A 220 31.32 -5.83 13.52
N LEU A 221 30.95 -4.65 13.96
CA LEU A 221 31.89 -3.57 14.34
C LEU A 221 32.01 -3.49 15.83
N ARG A 222 33.24 -3.41 16.34
CA ARG A 222 33.53 -3.13 17.76
C ARG A 222 33.21 -1.66 18.06
N VAL A 223 32.38 -1.43 19.06
CA VAL A 223 32.19 -0.09 19.62
C VAL A 223 33.31 0.18 20.61
N GLU A 224 34.24 1.05 20.25
CA GLU A 224 35.26 1.54 21.19
C GLU A 224 34.64 2.62 22.08
N HIS A 225 34.64 2.39 23.39
CA HIS A 225 34.27 3.43 24.35
C HIS A 225 35.36 4.49 24.38
N PRO A 226 35.01 5.79 24.29
CA PRO A 226 35.97 6.83 24.61
C PRO A 226 36.45 6.60 26.05
N LYS A 227 37.78 6.51 26.21
CA LYS A 227 38.38 6.43 27.54
C LYS A 227 37.97 7.69 28.32
N ALA A 228 37.38 7.50 29.50
CA ALA A 228 37.05 8.57 30.45
C ALA A 228 38.30 9.30 30.90
#